data_a01d852c3f2763005519060aac347157
#
_entry.id   a01d852c3f2763005519060aac347157
#
_cell.length_a   1.000
_cell.length_b   1.000
_cell.length_c   1.000
_cell.angle_alpha   90.00
_cell.angle_beta   90.00
_cell.angle_gamma   90.00
#
_symmetry.space_group_name_H-M   'P 1'
#
loop_
_entity.id
_entity.type
_entity.pdbx_description
1 polymer ?
#
loop_
_entity_poly.entity_id
_entity_poly.type
_entity_poly.pdbx_seq_one_letter_code
_entity_poly.pdbx_strand_id
1 'polypeptide(L)'
;MLFRSKAEAEVAIVMKADLHGPDVTPEAVFAAASYAVAAIEIVDSRIADWKITFADTVADNGSSGFYVLGEERRPLDGLDLFTCGMATEINGQIVSVGAGAACLGHPLNAAAWLARTVPLRAGDVVLTGALGPMVAIKSNDQVTARIGGLGRVSFTLGHCV
;
A
#
# COMPACT_ATOMS: atom_id res chain seq x y z
N MET A 1 20.98 2.50 4.36
CA MET A 1 20.79 3.66 5.26
C MET A 1 19.53 4.37 4.83
N LEU A 2 18.45 4.29 5.62
CA LEU A 2 17.19 4.97 5.35
C LEU A 2 17.28 6.37 5.99
N PHE A 3 17.32 7.42 5.18
CA PHE A 3 17.57 8.77 5.68
C PHE A 3 16.34 9.66 5.81
N ARG A 4 15.27 9.35 5.07
CA ARG A 4 14.08 10.21 4.98
C ARG A 4 12.85 9.41 4.64
N SER A 5 12.77 8.20 5.22
CA SER A 5 11.69 7.28 4.97
C SER A 5 10.35 7.89 5.38
N LYS A 6 9.34 7.55 4.60
CA LYS A 6 7.94 7.81 4.94
C LYS A 6 7.17 6.51 4.90
N ALA A 7 6.07 6.45 5.62
CA ALA A 7 5.16 5.31 5.65
C ALA A 7 3.82 5.69 5.02
N GLU A 8 3.29 4.78 4.23
CA GLU A 8 1.98 4.85 3.60
C GLU A 8 1.15 3.63 3.99
N ALA A 9 -0.04 3.86 4.53
CA ALA A 9 -0.97 2.77 4.83
C ALA A 9 -1.79 2.44 3.58
N GLU A 10 -1.82 1.16 3.22
CA GLU A 10 -2.41 0.68 1.97
C GLU A 10 -3.23 -0.60 2.15
N VAL A 11 -4.10 -0.87 1.20
CA VAL A 11 -4.62 -2.21 0.97
C VAL A 11 -3.63 -2.97 0.10
N ALA A 12 -3.20 -4.15 0.53
CA ALA A 12 -2.50 -5.09 -0.34
C ALA A 12 -3.47 -6.15 -0.83
N ILE A 13 -3.45 -6.43 -2.15
CA ILE A 13 -4.23 -7.50 -2.78
C ILE A 13 -3.27 -8.60 -3.20
N VAL A 14 -3.52 -9.82 -2.76
CA VAL A 14 -2.73 -11.00 -3.14
C VAL A 14 -3.47 -11.78 -4.21
N MET A 15 -2.81 -12.01 -5.34
CA MET A 15 -3.40 -12.66 -6.49
C MET A 15 -3.40 -14.19 -6.35
N LYS A 16 -4.49 -14.85 -6.77
CA LYS A 16 -4.56 -16.33 -6.88
C LYS A 16 -4.47 -16.83 -8.32
N ALA A 17 -4.61 -15.93 -9.27
CA ALA A 17 -4.55 -16.23 -10.70
C ALA A 17 -3.84 -15.14 -11.47
N ASP A 18 -3.26 -15.51 -12.61
CA ASP A 18 -2.65 -14.56 -13.53
C ASP A 18 -3.72 -13.63 -14.10
N LEU A 19 -3.38 -12.35 -14.27
CA LEU A 19 -4.27 -11.34 -14.80
C LEU A 19 -3.49 -10.29 -15.61
N HIS A 20 -3.88 -10.08 -16.87
CA HIS A 20 -3.29 -9.08 -17.73
C HIS A 20 -4.17 -8.79 -18.93
N GLY A 21 -4.12 -7.57 -19.44
CA GLY A 21 -4.74 -7.17 -20.70
C GLY A 21 -5.37 -5.78 -20.64
N PRO A 22 -5.62 -5.17 -21.80
CA PRO A 22 -6.10 -3.79 -21.89
C PRO A 22 -7.50 -3.57 -21.28
N ASP A 23 -8.31 -4.62 -21.24
CA ASP A 23 -9.71 -4.56 -20.81
C ASP A 23 -9.93 -5.09 -19.38
N VAL A 24 -8.85 -5.23 -18.57
CA VAL A 24 -8.99 -5.68 -17.19
C VAL A 24 -9.83 -4.69 -16.38
N THR A 25 -10.88 -5.21 -15.74
CA THR A 25 -11.80 -4.45 -14.89
C THR A 25 -11.55 -4.71 -13.40
N PRO A 26 -12.06 -3.86 -12.49
CA PRO A 26 -12.03 -4.14 -11.05
C PRO A 26 -12.66 -5.47 -10.67
N GLU A 27 -13.74 -5.90 -11.36
CA GLU A 27 -14.41 -7.19 -11.16
C GLU A 27 -13.48 -8.36 -11.54
N ALA A 28 -12.68 -8.20 -12.61
CA ALA A 28 -11.69 -9.20 -12.99
C ALA A 28 -10.58 -9.31 -11.93
N VAL A 29 -10.14 -8.19 -11.35
CA VAL A 29 -9.20 -8.20 -10.21
C VAL A 29 -9.84 -8.91 -9.02
N PHE A 30 -11.08 -8.57 -8.68
CA PHE A 30 -11.81 -9.23 -7.59
C PHE A 30 -11.86 -10.76 -7.77
N ALA A 31 -12.17 -11.22 -8.97
CA ALA A 31 -12.23 -12.65 -9.29
C ALA A 31 -10.85 -13.32 -9.21
N ALA A 32 -9.77 -12.62 -9.60
CA ALA A 32 -8.41 -13.14 -9.61
C ALA A 32 -7.67 -12.98 -8.27
N ALA A 33 -8.22 -12.23 -7.31
CA ALA A 33 -7.65 -12.04 -6.00
C ALA A 33 -7.91 -13.23 -5.07
N SER A 34 -6.92 -13.56 -4.25
CA SER A 34 -7.03 -14.54 -3.16
C SER A 34 -7.59 -13.92 -1.90
N TYR A 35 -6.97 -12.83 -1.47
CA TYR A 35 -7.35 -12.08 -0.27
C TYR A 35 -6.80 -10.66 -0.32
N ALA A 36 -7.36 -9.80 0.53
CA ALA A 36 -6.80 -8.52 0.87
C ALA A 36 -6.21 -8.54 2.29
N VAL A 37 -5.25 -7.67 2.56
CA VAL A 37 -4.59 -7.52 3.85
C VAL A 37 -4.17 -6.06 4.05
N ALA A 38 -4.16 -5.60 5.30
CA ALA A 38 -3.60 -4.29 5.63
C ALA A 38 -2.09 -4.28 5.36
N ALA A 39 -1.58 -3.21 4.75
CA ALA A 39 -0.17 -3.06 4.45
C ALA A 39 0.35 -1.68 4.86
N ILE A 40 1.66 -1.60 5.07
CA ILE A 40 2.39 -0.34 5.13
C ILE A 40 3.51 -0.43 4.10
N GLU A 41 3.53 0.50 3.14
CA GLU A 41 4.70 0.74 2.30
C GLU A 41 5.64 1.71 3.02
N ILE A 42 6.95 1.45 2.90
CA ILE A 42 8.01 2.33 3.37
C ILE A 42 8.72 2.85 2.12
N VAL A 43 8.52 4.12 1.84
CA VAL A 43 9.14 4.82 0.71
C VAL A 43 10.33 5.64 1.19
N ASP A 44 11.42 5.63 0.39
CA ASP A 44 12.64 6.39 0.71
C ASP A 44 13.32 6.86 -0.58
N SER A 45 13.13 8.12 -0.91
CA SER A 45 13.71 8.68 -2.14
C SER A 45 15.23 8.68 -2.11
N ARG A 46 15.87 8.23 -3.21
CA ARG A 46 17.32 8.34 -3.42
C ARG A 46 17.74 9.77 -3.73
N ILE A 47 16.77 10.66 -3.93
CA ILE A 47 17.01 12.07 -4.20
C ILE A 47 16.88 12.88 -2.90
N ALA A 48 17.89 13.72 -2.65
CA ALA A 48 17.96 14.50 -1.42
C ALA A 48 16.73 15.41 -1.23
N ASP A 49 16.25 15.48 0.02
CA ASP A 49 15.16 16.36 0.45
C ASP A 49 13.81 16.16 -0.24
N TRP A 50 13.61 14.98 -0.85
CA TRP A 50 12.40 14.68 -1.62
C TRP A 50 12.15 15.71 -2.74
N LYS A 51 13.22 16.32 -3.28
CA LYS A 51 13.14 17.27 -4.40
C LYS A 51 13.02 16.54 -5.72
N ILE A 52 12.02 15.67 -5.81
CA ILE A 52 11.80 14.78 -6.95
C ILE A 52 10.75 15.36 -7.89
N THR A 53 10.98 15.16 -9.19
CA THR A 53 9.98 15.35 -10.24
C THR A 53 9.25 14.04 -10.51
N PHE A 54 8.22 14.06 -11.34
CA PHE A 54 7.54 12.83 -11.77
C PHE A 54 8.52 11.87 -12.49
N ALA A 55 9.40 12.40 -13.34
CA ALA A 55 10.40 11.60 -14.05
C ALA A 55 11.39 10.93 -13.07
N ASP A 56 11.82 11.67 -12.03
CA ASP A 56 12.67 11.13 -10.99
C ASP A 56 11.97 10.01 -10.22
N THR A 57 10.69 10.19 -9.88
CA THR A 57 9.90 9.17 -9.17
C THR A 57 9.81 7.88 -9.99
N VAL A 58 9.59 7.99 -11.31
CA VAL A 58 9.57 6.82 -12.21
C VAL A 58 10.94 6.16 -12.26
N ALA A 59 12.02 6.94 -12.40
CA ALA A 59 13.39 6.42 -12.46
C ALA A 59 13.83 5.77 -11.13
N ASP A 60 13.30 6.27 -10.00
CA ASP A 60 13.57 5.79 -8.64
C ASP A 60 12.61 4.65 -8.22
N ASN A 61 11.93 4.04 -9.17
CA ASN A 61 10.98 2.95 -8.95
C ASN A 61 9.91 3.29 -7.89
N GLY A 62 9.27 4.47 -8.01
CA GLY A 62 8.29 4.97 -7.04
C GLY A 62 8.88 5.33 -5.69
N SER A 63 10.21 5.47 -5.58
CA SER A 63 10.93 5.60 -4.31
C SER A 63 10.70 4.43 -3.35
N SER A 64 10.31 3.27 -3.87
CA SER A 64 9.98 2.08 -3.09
C SER A 64 11.20 1.58 -2.32
N GLY A 65 11.01 1.28 -1.03
CA GLY A 65 12.02 0.72 -0.13
C GLY A 65 11.61 -0.66 0.37
N PHE A 66 10.60 -0.72 1.22
CA PHE A 66 10.11 -1.95 1.84
C PHE A 66 8.59 -1.91 1.95
N TYR A 67 7.99 -3.05 2.29
CA TYR A 67 6.61 -3.12 2.73
C TYR A 67 6.44 -4.13 3.86
N VAL A 68 5.40 -3.95 4.66
CA VAL A 68 5.01 -4.87 5.73
C VAL A 68 3.55 -5.23 5.53
N LEU A 69 3.25 -6.52 5.59
CA LEU A 69 1.87 -7.03 5.52
C LEU A 69 1.35 -7.38 6.91
N GLY A 70 0.09 -7.07 7.16
CA GLY A 70 -0.64 -7.56 8.32
C GLY A 70 -0.88 -9.07 8.26
N GLU A 71 -1.27 -9.65 9.37
CA GLU A 71 -1.52 -11.09 9.48
C GLU A 71 -2.95 -11.49 9.09
N GLU A 72 -3.89 -10.54 9.17
CA GLU A 72 -5.31 -10.80 8.93
C GLU A 72 -5.64 -10.83 7.44
N ARG A 73 -5.60 -12.03 6.86
CA ARG A 73 -5.99 -12.27 5.46
C ARG A 73 -7.51 -12.31 5.36
N ARG A 74 -8.08 -11.46 4.53
CA ARG A 74 -9.54 -11.38 4.33
C ARG A 74 -9.92 -11.65 2.88
N PRO A 75 -10.83 -12.60 2.61
CA PRO A 75 -11.44 -12.71 1.27
C PRO A 75 -12.04 -11.36 0.89
N LEU A 76 -12.05 -11.03 -0.39
CA LEU A 76 -12.62 -9.75 -0.84
C LEU A 76 -14.15 -9.72 -0.73
N ASP A 77 -14.77 -10.88 -0.74
CA ASP A 77 -16.23 -10.99 -0.59
C ASP A 77 -16.69 -10.42 0.76
N GLY A 78 -17.65 -9.51 0.71
CA GLY A 78 -18.17 -8.81 1.88
C GLY A 78 -17.29 -7.70 2.43
N LEU A 79 -16.12 -7.42 1.82
CA LEU A 79 -15.29 -6.27 2.20
C LEU A 79 -15.71 -5.00 1.45
N ASP A 80 -15.98 -3.95 2.20
CA ASP A 80 -16.11 -2.60 1.63
C ASP A 80 -14.73 -1.93 1.62
N LEU A 81 -14.03 -2.07 0.51
CA LEU A 81 -12.72 -1.42 0.30
C LEU A 81 -12.84 0.04 -0.11
N PHE A 82 -14.03 0.54 -0.46
CA PHE A 82 -14.24 1.94 -0.81
C PHE A 82 -14.30 2.84 0.43
N THR A 83 -15.12 2.46 1.42
CA THR A 83 -15.30 3.25 2.65
C THR A 83 -14.42 2.77 3.79
N CYS A 84 -13.57 1.75 3.60
CA CYS A 84 -12.67 1.28 4.66
C CYS A 84 -11.85 2.47 5.18
N GLY A 85 -12.13 2.84 6.44
CA GLY A 85 -11.38 3.90 7.10
C GLY A 85 -9.97 3.46 7.42
N MET A 86 -9.02 4.39 7.32
CA MET A 86 -7.61 4.16 7.65
C MET A 86 -7.16 5.15 8.72
N ALA A 87 -6.41 4.64 9.71
CA ALA A 87 -5.65 5.46 10.66
C ALA A 87 -4.22 4.95 10.76
N THR A 88 -3.25 5.84 10.57
CA THR A 88 -1.83 5.57 10.83
C THR A 88 -1.43 6.22 12.14
N GLU A 89 -0.77 5.45 12.99
CA GLU A 89 -0.27 5.88 14.30
C GLU A 89 1.27 5.80 14.29
N ILE A 90 1.93 6.80 14.89
CA ILE A 90 3.34 6.72 15.27
C ILE A 90 3.42 6.85 16.78
N ASN A 91 4.03 5.84 17.44
CA ASN A 91 4.19 5.79 18.90
C ASN A 91 2.84 5.97 19.64
N GLY A 92 1.77 5.41 19.09
CA GLY A 92 0.41 5.46 19.64
C GLY A 92 -0.36 6.76 19.36
N GLN A 93 0.20 7.69 18.58
CA GLN A 93 -0.48 8.92 18.20
C GLN A 93 -0.95 8.86 16.75
N ILE A 94 -2.21 9.16 16.47
CA ILE A 94 -2.73 9.23 15.10
C ILE A 94 -2.09 10.41 14.37
N VAL A 95 -1.45 10.11 13.24
CA VAL A 95 -0.72 11.09 12.42
C VAL A 95 -1.27 11.20 10.98
N SER A 96 -2.04 10.22 10.54
CA SER A 96 -2.72 10.23 9.25
C SER A 96 -4.04 9.48 9.33
N VAL A 97 -5.01 9.94 8.57
CA VAL A 97 -6.31 9.28 8.40
C VAL A 97 -6.73 9.35 6.94
N GLY A 98 -7.54 8.39 6.51
CA GLY A 98 -8.01 8.33 5.14
C GLY A 98 -9.01 7.20 4.93
N ALA A 99 -9.25 6.86 3.68
CA ALA A 99 -10.17 5.80 3.29
C ALA A 99 -9.79 5.22 1.93
N GLY A 100 -10.31 4.03 1.62
CA GLY A 100 -10.07 3.36 0.35
C GLY A 100 -10.40 4.18 -0.89
N ALA A 101 -11.38 5.06 -0.80
CA ALA A 101 -11.75 5.98 -1.88
C ALA A 101 -10.58 6.91 -2.32
N ALA A 102 -9.61 7.19 -1.45
CA ALA A 102 -8.45 8.00 -1.81
C ALA A 102 -7.52 7.29 -2.81
N CYS A 103 -7.53 5.96 -2.83
CA CYS A 103 -6.71 5.16 -3.74
C CYS A 103 -7.39 5.06 -5.11
N LEU A 104 -7.08 5.96 -6.03
CA LEU A 104 -7.60 6.01 -7.41
C LEU A 104 -9.14 5.80 -7.49
N GLY A 105 -9.87 6.32 -6.50
CA GLY A 105 -11.31 6.14 -6.35
C GLY A 105 -11.73 4.80 -5.74
N HIS A 106 -10.92 3.76 -5.83
CA HIS A 106 -11.13 2.45 -5.20
C HIS A 106 -9.87 1.59 -5.33
N PRO A 107 -9.41 0.84 -4.31
CA PRO A 107 -8.22 -0.03 -4.40
C PRO A 107 -8.23 -1.00 -5.60
N LEU A 108 -9.37 -1.57 -5.95
CA LEU A 108 -9.47 -2.44 -7.12
C LEU A 108 -9.24 -1.70 -8.45
N ASN A 109 -9.53 -0.39 -8.53
CA ASN A 109 -9.23 0.41 -9.72
C ASN A 109 -7.72 0.50 -9.95
N ALA A 110 -6.94 0.69 -8.89
CA ALA A 110 -5.49 0.76 -8.96
C ALA A 110 -4.89 -0.58 -9.43
N ALA A 111 -5.36 -1.69 -8.87
CA ALA A 111 -4.93 -3.02 -9.29
C ALA A 111 -5.35 -3.34 -10.74
N ALA A 112 -6.54 -2.92 -11.17
CA ALA A 112 -6.98 -3.07 -12.56
C ALA A 112 -6.13 -2.23 -13.52
N TRP A 113 -5.81 -0.99 -13.13
CA TRP A 113 -4.90 -0.13 -13.89
C TRP A 113 -3.52 -0.78 -14.06
N LEU A 114 -2.97 -1.34 -12.96
CA LEU A 114 -1.68 -2.03 -13.00
C LEU A 114 -1.72 -3.24 -13.93
N ALA A 115 -2.76 -4.08 -13.82
CA ALA A 115 -2.91 -5.27 -14.65
C ALA A 115 -3.09 -4.98 -16.15
N ARG A 116 -3.58 -3.78 -16.50
CA ARG A 116 -3.60 -3.31 -17.90
C ARG A 116 -2.22 -2.92 -18.40
N THR A 117 -1.30 -2.59 -17.52
CA THR A 117 0.04 -2.09 -17.84
C THR A 117 1.09 -3.19 -17.78
N VAL A 118 1.04 -4.04 -16.78
CA VAL A 118 1.98 -5.15 -16.56
C VAL A 118 1.25 -6.44 -16.20
N PRO A 119 1.78 -7.61 -16.58
CA PRO A 119 1.20 -8.89 -16.16
C PRO A 119 1.31 -9.07 -14.64
N LEU A 120 0.18 -9.35 -13.99
CA LEU A 120 0.13 -9.86 -12.64
C LEU A 120 0.13 -11.39 -12.66
N ARG A 121 0.81 -12.02 -11.71
CA ARG A 121 0.91 -13.47 -11.57
C ARG A 121 0.25 -13.96 -10.28
N ALA A 122 -0.16 -15.20 -10.28
CA ALA A 122 -0.58 -15.86 -9.04
C ALA A 122 0.55 -15.78 -7.99
N GLY A 123 0.22 -15.33 -6.79
CA GLY A 123 1.17 -15.07 -5.71
C GLY A 123 1.68 -13.63 -5.62
N ASP A 124 1.48 -12.80 -6.65
CA ASP A 124 1.87 -11.40 -6.59
C ASP A 124 1.11 -10.65 -5.50
N VAL A 125 1.81 -9.72 -4.86
CA VAL A 125 1.27 -8.76 -3.90
C VAL A 125 1.18 -7.41 -4.59
N VAL A 126 -0.02 -6.90 -4.73
CA VAL A 126 -0.28 -5.58 -5.30
C VAL A 126 -0.54 -4.60 -4.17
N LEU A 127 0.36 -3.66 -3.94
CA LEU A 127 0.12 -2.49 -3.12
C LEU A 127 -0.71 -1.50 -3.94
N THR A 128 -1.88 -1.13 -3.43
CA THR A 128 -2.86 -0.41 -4.26
C THR A 128 -2.67 1.10 -4.28
N GLY A 129 -1.83 1.63 -3.42
CA GLY A 129 -1.59 3.05 -3.23
C GLY A 129 -2.15 3.56 -1.91
N ALA A 130 -1.59 4.65 -1.45
CA ALA A 130 -1.87 5.24 -0.13
C ALA A 130 -3.36 5.56 0.06
N LEU A 131 -3.92 5.16 1.21
CA LEU A 131 -5.29 5.47 1.62
C LEU A 131 -5.42 6.87 2.25
N GLY A 132 -4.29 7.54 2.49
CA GLY A 132 -4.22 8.88 3.07
C GLY A 132 -2.79 9.43 3.00
N PRO A 133 -2.54 10.63 3.56
CA PRO A 133 -1.23 11.25 3.49
C PRO A 133 -0.11 10.37 4.06
N MET A 134 1.02 10.27 3.33
CA MET A 134 2.22 9.63 3.82
C MET A 134 2.81 10.39 5.02
N VAL A 135 3.44 9.69 5.95
CA VAL A 135 3.99 10.25 7.17
C VAL A 135 5.49 9.99 7.30
N ALA A 136 6.27 11.00 7.70
CA ALA A 136 7.70 10.83 7.94
C ALA A 136 7.93 9.95 9.16
N ILE A 137 8.88 9.02 9.04
CA ILE A 137 9.27 8.09 10.10
C ILE A 137 10.76 8.18 10.38
N LYS A 138 11.16 7.86 11.59
CA LYS A 138 12.56 7.88 12.04
C LYS A 138 12.88 6.66 12.89
N SER A 139 14.17 6.43 13.12
CA SER A 139 14.64 5.31 13.94
C SER A 139 13.92 5.24 15.29
N ASN A 140 13.55 4.03 15.66
CA ASN A 140 12.79 3.64 16.86
C ASN A 140 11.31 4.04 16.85
N ASP A 141 10.78 4.64 15.80
CA ASP A 141 9.35 4.83 15.69
C ASP A 141 8.65 3.47 15.56
N GLN A 142 7.62 3.26 16.35
CA GLN A 142 6.64 2.21 16.17
C GLN A 142 5.52 2.76 15.30
N VAL A 143 5.39 2.21 14.09
CA VAL A 143 4.36 2.60 13.13
C VAL A 143 3.28 1.53 13.11
N THR A 144 2.03 1.96 13.21
CA THR A 144 0.86 1.06 13.13
C THR A 144 -0.16 1.66 12.17
N ALA A 145 -0.63 0.88 11.20
CA ALA A 145 -1.79 1.21 10.40
C ALA A 145 -2.97 0.31 10.78
N ARG A 146 -4.16 0.92 10.91
CA ARG A 146 -5.44 0.22 11.11
C ARG A 146 -6.32 0.51 9.92
N ILE A 147 -6.86 -0.54 9.32
CA ILE A 147 -7.72 -0.43 8.15
C ILE A 147 -9.01 -1.20 8.42
N GLY A 148 -10.14 -0.52 8.28
CA GLY A 148 -11.46 -1.11 8.50
C GLY A 148 -11.67 -2.38 7.68
N GLY A 149 -12.12 -3.46 8.33
CA GLY A 149 -12.31 -4.77 7.71
C GLY A 149 -11.05 -5.60 7.48
N LEU A 150 -9.84 -4.98 7.53
CA LEU A 150 -8.55 -5.65 7.28
C LEU A 150 -7.66 -5.76 8.54
N GLY A 151 -8.10 -5.18 9.67
CA GLY A 151 -7.35 -5.25 10.91
C GLY A 151 -6.18 -4.26 10.96
N ARG A 152 -5.04 -4.72 11.45
CA ARG A 152 -3.86 -3.87 11.67
C ARG A 152 -2.58 -4.48 11.12
N VAL A 153 -1.62 -3.60 10.83
CA VAL A 153 -0.23 -3.95 10.54
C VAL A 153 0.67 -3.00 11.31
N SER A 154 1.80 -3.47 11.81
CA SER A 154 2.74 -2.63 12.55
C SER A 154 4.18 -3.10 12.36
N PHE A 155 5.12 -2.15 12.48
CA PHE A 155 6.55 -2.43 12.53
C PHE A 155 7.25 -1.40 13.43
N THR A 156 8.49 -1.69 13.82
CA THR A 156 9.38 -0.73 14.45
C THR A 156 10.57 -0.50 13.53
N LEU A 157 10.87 0.76 13.21
CA LEU A 157 12.02 1.11 12.40
C LEU A 157 13.28 1.00 13.25
N GLY A 158 14.08 -0.03 12.98
CA GLY A 158 15.32 -0.26 13.72
C GLY A 158 16.38 0.81 13.50
N HIS A 159 17.42 0.79 14.32
CA HIS A 159 18.62 1.58 14.09
C HIS A 159 19.37 0.98 12.90
N CYS A 160 19.66 1.78 11.87
CA CYS A 160 20.73 1.43 10.93
C CYS A 160 22.06 1.73 11.62
N VAL A 161 22.82 0.69 11.90
CA VAL A 161 24.22 0.78 12.34
C VAL A 161 25.09 1.18 11.15
#